data_245a33e8f7f9bc8f485ccfafdccbf80a
#
_entry.id   245a33e8f7f9bc8f485ccfafdccbf80a
#
_cell.length_a   1.000
_cell.length_b   1.000
_cell.length_c   1.000
_cell.angle_alpha   90.00
_cell.angle_beta   90.00
_cell.angle_gamma   90.00
#
_symmetry.space_group_name_H-M   'P 1'
#
loop_
_entity.id
_entity.type
_entity.pdbx_description
1 polymer ?
#
loop_
_entity_poly.entity_id
_entity_poly.type
_entity_poly.pdbx_seq_one_letter_code
_entity_poly.pdbx_strand_id
1 'polypeptide(L)'
;MRLLVATLAFLTAVRPSVADEGQHHHDQLNQQQLGSVHFPVSCDAEVQKTFERGVALLHSFAFESAESTFRQIAQDDPHCAMAHWGIAMTFTRWGEPTPDQLKHGWEEIRIAKSLRPATARERDYIEAETVFYRHPEKKDKKRDERRLKALEKIYRSYPNDHEGAAWYAFALMNSDRDDDPTHAARKQAAAILEPLFVIAPDHPGIAHYLIHIYDYPGMGELGLAAAQRYAQIAPAAPHALHMPSHIFARLGMWDDDIASNLASIAASRNSAMTHMGDEGHQYHAMEFLIYAYLQSGRDADAQKLIEDVKALPQMKSMYGIDQDPQTFALVAYQASYVLESHQWEQAVALPLTQGTELGDDSITYLARAMGAAQLGRTEEARQNVVKIAELHEQVAAKKLPYANWVDDLRKEAEAWADRAEGKNEDAIKRLREQAAKEKDGMFAAQGSLPAHEMLADLLAEMNRSEEALVEYEAELKLNPNRFNSLYGAGRAAEAAKQPQKAAAYYQQLTKSSAKNSQRSELAHAHQFLSTVARN
;
A
#
# COMPACT_ATOMS: atom_id res chain seq x y z
N MET A 1 -56.65 -64.58 21.22
CA MET A 1 -55.91 -65.28 20.13
C MET A 1 -55.43 -64.23 19.11
N ARG A 2 -54.20 -63.83 19.24
CA ARG A 2 -53.32 -63.24 18.21
C ARG A 2 -52.00 -62.85 18.90
N LEU A 3 -50.96 -63.57 18.57
CA LEU A 3 -49.59 -63.37 18.98
C LEU A 3 -49.07 -62.01 18.40
N LEU A 4 -48.38 -61.23 19.23
CA LEU A 4 -47.52 -60.19 18.80
C LEU A 4 -46.08 -60.59 19.13
N VAL A 5 -45.28 -60.80 18.07
CA VAL A 5 -43.85 -61.04 18.13
C VAL A 5 -43.15 -59.68 18.27
N ALA A 6 -42.43 -59.50 19.36
CA ALA A 6 -41.58 -58.31 19.57
C ALA A 6 -40.17 -58.60 19.01
N THR A 7 -39.79 -57.89 17.96
CA THR A 7 -38.43 -57.87 17.41
C THR A 7 -37.62 -56.78 18.10
N LEU A 8 -36.61 -57.17 18.90
CA LEU A 8 -35.63 -56.26 19.46
C LEU A 8 -34.64 -55.86 18.36
N ALA A 9 -34.64 -54.61 17.96
CA ALA A 9 -33.61 -54.04 17.11
C ALA A 9 -32.49 -53.46 17.99
N PHE A 10 -31.30 -54.04 17.92
CA PHE A 10 -30.07 -53.45 18.48
C PHE A 10 -29.66 -52.24 17.64
N LEU A 11 -29.80 -51.06 18.17
CA LEU A 11 -29.17 -49.86 17.62
C LEU A 11 -27.72 -49.78 18.12
N THR A 12 -26.78 -50.16 17.26
CA THR A 12 -25.37 -49.83 17.45
C THR A 12 -25.19 -48.33 17.13
N ALA A 13 -24.99 -47.54 18.16
CA ALA A 13 -24.61 -46.14 18.03
C ALA A 13 -23.17 -46.06 17.47
N VAL A 14 -23.05 -45.81 16.18
CA VAL A 14 -21.80 -45.38 15.57
C VAL A 14 -21.59 -43.92 16.01
N ARG A 15 -20.62 -43.68 16.91
CA ARG A 15 -20.11 -42.36 17.18
C ARG A 15 -19.36 -41.88 15.95
N PRO A 16 -19.67 -40.73 15.34
CA PRO A 16 -18.78 -40.13 14.37
C PRO A 16 -17.49 -39.74 15.12
N SER A 17 -16.36 -40.28 14.69
CA SER A 17 -15.06 -39.73 15.04
C SER A 17 -15.02 -38.33 14.44
N VAL A 18 -14.95 -37.33 15.28
CA VAL A 18 -14.55 -36.00 14.86
C VAL A 18 -13.11 -36.14 14.40
N ALA A 19 -12.91 -36.33 13.10
CA ALA A 19 -11.62 -36.15 12.50
C ALA A 19 -11.22 -34.69 12.71
N ASP A 20 -10.04 -34.52 13.22
CA ASP A 20 -9.38 -33.23 13.38
C ASP A 20 -9.16 -32.63 11.96
N GLU A 21 -10.15 -31.84 11.46
CA GLU A 21 -10.08 -31.21 10.14
C GLU A 21 -9.12 -30.00 10.15
N GLY A 22 -8.50 -29.67 11.30
CA GLY A 22 -7.65 -28.48 11.45
C GLY A 22 -6.21 -28.61 10.93
N GLN A 23 -5.71 -29.82 10.66
CA GLN A 23 -4.28 -30.04 10.34
C GLN A 23 -3.95 -30.23 8.85
N HIS A 24 -4.94 -30.35 7.94
CA HIS A 24 -4.65 -30.72 6.55
C HIS A 24 -4.72 -29.59 5.51
N HIS A 25 -5.03 -28.33 5.87
CA HIS A 25 -5.15 -27.24 4.89
C HIS A 25 -3.85 -26.47 4.60
N HIS A 26 -2.79 -26.60 5.41
CA HIS A 26 -1.52 -25.93 5.16
C HIS A 26 -0.70 -26.51 4.00
N ASP A 27 -0.98 -27.74 3.57
CA ASP A 27 -0.22 -28.43 2.53
C ASP A 27 -0.66 -28.13 1.08
N GLN A 28 -1.71 -27.35 0.85
CA GLN A 28 -2.30 -27.19 -0.49
C GLN A 28 -1.71 -26.09 -1.36
N LEU A 29 -0.94 -25.15 -0.81
CA LEU A 29 -0.21 -24.17 -1.62
C LEU A 29 1.11 -24.82 -2.08
N ASN A 30 1.14 -25.32 -3.30
CA ASN A 30 2.36 -25.86 -3.87
C ASN A 30 3.34 -24.72 -4.27
N GLN A 31 4.60 -25.07 -4.50
CA GLN A 31 5.66 -24.14 -4.87
C GLN A 31 5.31 -23.31 -6.12
N GLN A 32 4.53 -23.86 -7.06
CA GLN A 32 4.06 -23.20 -8.27
C GLN A 32 3.09 -22.02 -8.01
N GLN A 33 2.49 -21.94 -6.80
CA GLN A 33 1.57 -20.86 -6.44
C GLN A 33 2.24 -19.72 -5.67
N LEU A 34 3.51 -19.89 -5.25
CA LEU A 34 4.29 -18.89 -4.50
C LEU A 34 5.58 -18.48 -5.22
N GLY A 35 5.82 -19.01 -6.41
CA GLY A 35 7.07 -18.83 -7.14
C GLY A 35 8.14 -19.85 -6.74
N SER A 36 9.37 -19.64 -7.21
CA SER A 36 10.50 -20.56 -7.01
C SER A 36 11.63 -19.87 -6.27
N VAL A 37 11.99 -20.43 -5.11
CA VAL A 37 13.11 -20.03 -4.27
C VAL A 37 14.11 -21.18 -4.20
N HIS A 38 15.39 -20.87 -4.22
CA HIS A 38 16.45 -21.87 -4.00
C HIS A 38 17.36 -21.41 -2.87
N PHE A 39 17.10 -21.92 -1.67
CA PHE A 39 17.84 -21.59 -0.46
C PHE A 39 18.26 -22.86 0.30
N PRO A 40 19.33 -23.53 -0.12
CA PRO A 40 19.79 -24.76 0.55
C PRO A 40 20.21 -24.47 1.99
N VAL A 41 19.75 -25.32 2.91
CA VAL A 41 20.05 -25.26 4.35
C VAL A 41 20.61 -26.60 4.84
N SER A 42 21.33 -26.57 5.97
CA SER A 42 21.91 -27.76 6.60
C SER A 42 20.96 -28.46 7.58
N CYS A 43 19.66 -28.22 7.46
CA CYS A 43 18.60 -28.93 8.17
C CYS A 43 18.34 -30.31 7.54
N ASP A 44 17.45 -31.09 8.13
CA ASP A 44 17.04 -32.37 7.55
C ASP A 44 16.48 -32.18 6.13
N ALA A 45 16.82 -33.13 5.23
CA ALA A 45 16.44 -33.02 3.82
C ALA A 45 14.92 -32.99 3.61
N GLU A 46 14.15 -33.56 4.53
CA GLU A 46 12.69 -33.60 4.48
C GLU A 46 12.06 -32.21 4.64
N VAL A 47 12.69 -31.29 5.38
CA VAL A 47 12.18 -29.92 5.60
C VAL A 47 12.65 -28.90 4.56
N GLN A 48 13.57 -29.26 3.66
CA GLN A 48 14.15 -28.32 2.67
C GLN A 48 13.09 -27.61 1.82
N LYS A 49 12.12 -28.35 1.27
CA LYS A 49 11.05 -27.76 0.44
C LYS A 49 10.12 -26.84 1.24
N THR A 50 9.82 -27.23 2.47
CA THR A 50 9.01 -26.42 3.39
C THR A 50 9.75 -25.14 3.78
N PHE A 51 11.08 -25.21 3.92
CA PHE A 51 11.92 -24.05 4.18
C PHE A 51 11.90 -23.07 2.99
N GLU A 52 12.10 -23.52 1.78
CA GLU A 52 12.04 -22.70 0.56
C GLU A 52 10.65 -22.07 0.37
N ARG A 53 9.58 -22.79 0.72
CA ARG A 53 8.22 -22.23 0.79
C ARG A 53 8.13 -21.10 1.82
N GLY A 54 8.66 -21.27 3.02
CA GLY A 54 8.69 -20.24 4.05
C GLY A 54 9.42 -18.97 3.56
N VAL A 55 10.53 -19.11 2.83
CA VAL A 55 11.26 -17.99 2.23
C VAL A 55 10.45 -17.32 1.12
N ALA A 56 9.74 -18.06 0.28
CA ALA A 56 8.86 -17.52 -0.75
C ALA A 56 7.71 -16.68 -0.14
N LEU A 57 7.15 -17.14 0.99
CA LEU A 57 6.16 -16.39 1.77
C LEU A 57 6.74 -15.10 2.36
N LEU A 58 7.98 -15.13 2.91
CA LEU A 58 8.68 -13.93 3.36
C LEU A 58 8.84 -12.90 2.23
N HIS A 59 9.26 -13.34 1.06
CA HIS A 59 9.39 -12.47 -0.11
C HIS A 59 8.07 -11.87 -0.59
N SER A 60 6.95 -12.51 -0.29
CA SER A 60 5.62 -12.02 -0.62
C SER A 60 4.91 -11.34 0.55
N PHE A 61 5.64 -11.00 1.62
CA PHE A 61 5.16 -10.35 2.84
C PHE A 61 3.98 -11.06 3.53
N ALA A 62 3.82 -12.35 3.28
CA ALA A 62 2.88 -13.23 3.98
C ALA A 62 3.50 -13.70 5.32
N PHE A 63 3.72 -12.74 6.22
CA PHE A 63 4.54 -12.94 7.42
C PHE A 63 3.94 -13.95 8.40
N GLU A 64 2.62 -13.94 8.59
CA GLU A 64 1.93 -14.87 9.49
C GLU A 64 2.03 -16.31 8.98
N SER A 65 1.80 -16.52 7.68
CA SER A 65 1.95 -17.81 7.01
C SER A 65 3.42 -18.28 7.00
N ALA A 66 4.37 -17.36 6.82
CA ALA A 66 5.81 -17.66 6.89
C ALA A 66 6.20 -18.10 8.31
N GLU A 67 5.77 -17.37 9.34
CA GLU A 67 6.04 -17.70 10.73
C GLU A 67 5.52 -19.09 11.09
N SER A 68 4.25 -19.39 10.75
CA SER A 68 3.66 -20.70 10.97
C SER A 68 4.47 -21.80 10.29
N THR A 69 4.91 -21.57 9.04
CA THR A 69 5.72 -22.51 8.26
C THR A 69 7.08 -22.78 8.94
N PHE A 70 7.79 -21.74 9.36
CA PHE A 70 9.09 -21.91 10.04
C PHE A 70 8.96 -22.53 11.44
N ARG A 71 7.88 -22.23 12.17
CA ARG A 71 7.59 -22.91 13.46
C ARG A 71 7.32 -24.40 13.27
N GLN A 72 6.62 -24.78 12.20
CA GLN A 72 6.45 -26.20 11.86
C GLN A 72 7.80 -26.86 11.59
N ILE A 73 8.70 -26.24 10.81
CA ILE A 73 10.05 -26.76 10.57
C ILE A 73 10.83 -26.93 11.88
N ALA A 74 10.74 -25.97 12.80
CA ALA A 74 11.42 -26.08 14.10
C ALA A 74 10.87 -27.22 14.98
N GLN A 75 9.62 -27.66 14.75
CA GLN A 75 9.05 -28.85 15.39
C GLN A 75 9.51 -30.14 14.72
N ASP A 76 9.53 -30.18 13.38
CA ASP A 76 9.89 -31.35 12.59
C ASP A 76 11.41 -31.64 12.66
N ASP A 77 12.24 -30.60 12.66
CA ASP A 77 13.69 -30.66 12.85
C ASP A 77 14.13 -29.66 13.94
N PRO A 78 14.17 -30.08 15.23
CA PRO A 78 14.57 -29.22 16.34
C PRO A 78 16.04 -28.76 16.30
N HIS A 79 16.84 -29.28 15.37
CA HIS A 79 18.23 -28.87 15.16
C HIS A 79 18.41 -27.89 14.01
N CYS A 80 17.35 -27.56 13.28
CA CYS A 80 17.37 -26.64 12.17
C CYS A 80 17.54 -25.17 12.64
N ALA A 81 18.76 -24.69 12.69
CA ALA A 81 19.06 -23.31 13.06
C ALA A 81 18.37 -22.28 12.15
N MET A 82 18.23 -22.60 10.86
CA MET A 82 17.63 -21.72 9.86
C MET A 82 16.13 -21.58 10.01
N ALA A 83 15.43 -22.52 10.65
CA ALA A 83 14.01 -22.35 11.01
C ALA A 83 13.83 -21.16 11.96
N HIS A 84 14.67 -21.04 12.97
CA HIS A 84 14.65 -19.91 13.91
C HIS A 84 15.10 -18.59 13.27
N TRP A 85 16.04 -18.62 12.31
CA TRP A 85 16.33 -17.48 11.46
C TRP A 85 15.08 -17.04 10.68
N GLY A 86 14.37 -17.99 10.07
CA GLY A 86 13.13 -17.71 9.33
C GLY A 86 12.04 -17.10 10.20
N ILE A 87 11.83 -17.60 11.42
CA ILE A 87 10.90 -16.99 12.38
C ILE A 87 11.32 -15.56 12.71
N ALA A 88 12.61 -15.31 12.97
CA ALA A 88 13.10 -13.96 13.24
C ALA A 88 12.84 -13.01 12.06
N MET A 89 13.01 -13.46 10.82
CA MET A 89 12.75 -12.66 9.61
C MET A 89 11.29 -12.17 9.53
N THR A 90 10.33 -12.88 10.10
CA THR A 90 8.92 -12.45 10.09
C THR A 90 8.63 -11.23 10.96
N PHE A 91 9.56 -10.85 11.84
CA PHE A 91 9.47 -9.65 12.67
C PHE A 91 10.19 -8.44 12.07
N THR A 92 10.93 -8.58 10.97
CA THR A 92 11.51 -7.47 10.19
C THR A 92 10.50 -6.99 9.14
N ARG A 93 9.36 -6.50 9.59
CA ARG A 93 8.27 -6.03 8.73
C ARG A 93 8.59 -4.64 8.17
N TRP A 94 7.71 -4.14 7.32
CA TRP A 94 7.79 -2.77 6.83
C TRP A 94 7.64 -1.77 7.98
N GLY A 95 8.53 -0.77 8.03
CA GLY A 95 8.54 0.25 9.09
C GLY A 95 9.42 -0.09 10.30
N GLU A 96 9.38 0.75 11.34
CA GLU A 96 10.14 0.51 12.57
C GLU A 96 9.53 -0.64 13.37
N PRO A 97 10.32 -1.67 13.75
CA PRO A 97 9.80 -2.78 14.53
C PRO A 97 9.42 -2.33 15.95
N THR A 98 8.33 -2.88 16.45
CA THR A 98 7.90 -2.66 17.84
C THR A 98 8.91 -3.27 18.84
N PRO A 99 8.93 -2.81 20.10
CA PRO A 99 9.78 -3.41 21.15
C PRO A 99 9.55 -4.91 21.32
N ASP A 100 8.31 -5.39 21.18
CA ASP A 100 7.98 -6.81 21.29
C ASP A 100 8.48 -7.62 20.10
N GLN A 101 8.37 -7.08 18.88
CA GLN A 101 8.96 -7.69 17.69
C GLN A 101 10.48 -7.81 17.80
N LEU A 102 11.14 -6.75 18.28
CA LEU A 102 12.60 -6.79 18.53
C LEU A 102 12.98 -7.86 19.55
N LYS A 103 12.20 -8.00 20.61
CA LYS A 103 12.44 -9.00 21.66
C LYS A 103 12.26 -10.42 21.13
N HIS A 104 11.14 -10.69 20.45
CA HIS A 104 10.88 -12.01 19.88
C HIS A 104 11.91 -12.40 18.82
N GLY A 105 12.26 -11.49 17.90
CA GLY A 105 13.31 -11.73 16.92
C GLY A 105 14.67 -12.02 17.58
N TRP A 106 15.00 -11.31 18.67
CA TRP A 106 16.23 -11.57 19.41
C TRP A 106 16.24 -12.95 20.08
N GLU A 107 15.12 -13.38 20.65
CA GLU A 107 14.98 -14.71 21.27
C GLU A 107 15.22 -15.79 20.22
N GLU A 108 14.60 -15.70 19.06
CA GLU A 108 14.75 -16.67 17.96
C GLU A 108 16.20 -16.70 17.41
N ILE A 109 16.83 -15.57 17.19
CA ILE A 109 18.24 -15.50 16.74
C ILE A 109 19.20 -16.10 17.79
N ARG A 110 18.93 -15.93 19.06
CA ARG A 110 19.74 -16.61 20.11
C ARG A 110 19.61 -18.13 20.05
N ILE A 111 18.42 -18.65 19.78
CA ILE A 111 18.20 -20.10 19.59
C ILE A 111 18.97 -20.55 18.33
N ALA A 112 18.81 -19.87 17.20
CA ALA A 112 19.51 -20.18 15.96
C ALA A 112 21.04 -20.29 16.18
N LYS A 113 21.65 -19.33 16.90
CA LYS A 113 23.09 -19.35 17.24
C LYS A 113 23.46 -20.53 18.14
N SER A 114 22.61 -20.90 19.10
CA SER A 114 22.88 -21.99 20.04
C SER A 114 22.91 -23.36 19.37
N LEU A 115 22.16 -23.53 18.26
CA LEU A 115 22.08 -24.74 17.46
C LEU A 115 23.32 -24.97 16.55
N ARG A 116 24.24 -24.02 16.48
CA ARG A 116 25.53 -24.10 15.77
C ARG A 116 25.37 -24.49 14.29
N PRO A 117 24.81 -23.62 13.44
CA PRO A 117 24.57 -23.90 12.02
C PRO A 117 25.84 -24.40 11.31
N ALA A 118 25.71 -25.42 10.47
CA ALA A 118 26.83 -26.16 9.94
C ALA A 118 27.66 -25.36 8.92
N THR A 119 26.99 -24.55 8.07
CA THR A 119 27.68 -23.83 6.98
C THR A 119 28.13 -22.41 7.38
N ALA A 120 29.16 -21.90 6.74
CA ALA A 120 29.58 -20.51 6.92
C ALA A 120 28.52 -19.52 6.43
N ARG A 121 27.83 -19.88 5.32
CA ARG A 121 26.75 -19.09 4.73
C ARG A 121 25.59 -18.90 5.73
N GLU A 122 25.11 -19.97 6.35
CA GLU A 122 24.05 -19.89 7.35
C GLU A 122 24.44 -19.03 8.57
N ARG A 123 25.69 -19.18 9.01
CA ARG A 123 26.22 -18.33 10.11
C ARG A 123 26.23 -16.85 9.74
N ASP A 124 26.58 -16.50 8.49
CA ASP A 124 26.56 -15.12 8.03
C ASP A 124 25.13 -14.55 7.96
N TYR A 125 24.12 -15.33 7.52
CA TYR A 125 22.70 -14.93 7.56
C TYR A 125 22.20 -14.72 8.99
N ILE A 126 22.50 -15.61 9.90
CA ILE A 126 22.15 -15.47 11.31
C ILE A 126 22.88 -14.28 11.95
N GLU A 127 24.13 -14.00 11.54
CA GLU A 127 24.85 -12.83 12.05
C GLU A 127 24.27 -11.50 11.53
N ALA A 128 23.76 -11.48 10.29
CA ALA A 128 23.06 -10.30 9.76
C ALA A 128 21.85 -9.91 10.62
N GLU A 129 21.08 -10.90 11.06
CA GLU A 129 19.96 -10.65 11.97
C GLU A 129 20.43 -10.44 13.43
N THR A 130 21.54 -11.03 13.83
CA THR A 130 22.13 -10.79 15.17
C THR A 130 22.45 -9.30 15.36
N VAL A 131 23.09 -8.66 14.37
CA VAL A 131 23.45 -7.22 14.47
C VAL A 131 22.24 -6.30 14.39
N PHE A 132 21.13 -6.76 13.83
CA PHE A 132 19.87 -6.06 13.81
C PHE A 132 19.15 -6.16 15.15
N TYR A 133 18.91 -7.36 15.69
CA TYR A 133 18.11 -7.61 16.87
C TYR A 133 18.82 -7.38 18.19
N ARG A 134 20.15 -7.34 18.24
CA ARG A 134 20.90 -7.15 19.50
C ARG A 134 20.44 -5.90 20.24
N HIS A 135 20.34 -5.99 21.55
CA HIS A 135 19.88 -4.92 22.45
C HIS A 135 18.46 -4.44 22.11
N PRO A 136 17.46 -5.35 22.13
CA PRO A 136 16.07 -5.01 21.75
C PRO A 136 15.45 -3.92 22.62
N GLU A 137 15.98 -3.74 23.87
CA GLU A 137 15.54 -2.75 24.83
C GLU A 137 16.00 -1.31 24.51
N LYS A 138 16.91 -1.12 23.55
CA LYS A 138 17.48 0.19 23.22
C LYS A 138 16.90 0.74 21.92
N LYS A 139 16.57 2.04 21.91
CA LYS A 139 16.37 2.77 20.66
C LYS A 139 17.72 2.86 19.93
N ASP A 140 17.82 2.22 18.79
CA ASP A 140 19.07 2.11 18.04
C ASP A 140 18.84 2.39 16.54
N LYS A 141 19.00 3.66 16.16
CA LYS A 141 18.82 4.14 14.79
C LYS A 141 19.81 3.56 13.76
N LYS A 142 20.80 2.76 14.22
CA LYS A 142 21.81 2.15 13.33
C LYS A 142 21.59 0.66 13.10
N ARG A 143 20.42 0.09 13.48
CA ARG A 143 20.11 -1.32 13.27
C ARG A 143 20.17 -1.68 11.79
N ASP A 144 19.43 -0.91 10.99
CA ASP A 144 19.35 -1.12 9.54
C ASP A 144 20.71 -0.92 8.86
N GLU A 145 21.48 0.10 9.24
CA GLU A 145 22.83 0.31 8.71
C GLU A 145 23.76 -0.87 8.96
N ARG A 146 23.70 -1.46 10.16
CA ARG A 146 24.51 -2.65 10.48
C ARG A 146 24.03 -3.89 9.72
N ARG A 147 22.72 -4.09 9.63
CA ARG A 147 22.13 -5.18 8.84
C ARG A 147 22.50 -5.06 7.37
N LEU A 148 22.37 -3.86 6.81
CA LEU A 148 22.76 -3.57 5.42
C LEU A 148 24.22 -3.96 5.15
N LYS A 149 25.17 -3.58 6.02
CA LYS A 149 26.59 -3.96 5.90
C LYS A 149 26.81 -5.47 5.99
N ALA A 150 26.04 -6.16 6.84
CA ALA A 150 26.16 -7.62 6.96
C ALA A 150 25.58 -8.33 5.72
N LEU A 151 24.47 -7.84 5.17
CA LEU A 151 23.91 -8.35 3.91
C LEU A 151 24.81 -8.04 2.70
N GLU A 152 25.46 -6.88 2.66
CA GLU A 152 26.49 -6.58 1.66
C GLU A 152 27.63 -7.59 1.69
N LYS A 153 28.09 -7.98 2.90
CA LYS A 153 29.10 -9.01 3.06
C LYS A 153 28.63 -10.34 2.48
N ILE A 154 27.39 -10.77 2.74
CA ILE A 154 26.81 -12.00 2.19
C ILE A 154 26.81 -11.92 0.66
N TYR A 155 26.25 -10.87 0.08
CA TYR A 155 26.19 -10.64 -1.36
C TYR A 155 27.58 -10.75 -2.03
N ARG A 156 28.60 -10.16 -1.41
CA ARG A 156 29.99 -10.20 -1.94
C ARG A 156 30.66 -11.56 -1.75
N SER A 157 30.37 -12.27 -0.64
CA SER A 157 31.01 -13.54 -0.31
C SER A 157 30.41 -14.72 -1.05
N TYR A 158 29.14 -14.63 -1.46
CA TYR A 158 28.37 -15.69 -2.11
C TYR A 158 27.74 -15.20 -3.42
N PRO A 159 28.54 -14.97 -4.49
CA PRO A 159 28.07 -14.31 -5.72
C PRO A 159 27.00 -15.08 -6.50
N ASN A 160 26.84 -16.39 -6.23
CA ASN A 160 25.80 -17.24 -6.83
C ASN A 160 24.58 -17.40 -5.93
N ASP A 161 24.53 -16.69 -4.80
CA ASP A 161 23.41 -16.73 -3.86
C ASP A 161 22.40 -15.64 -4.23
N HIS A 162 21.36 -16.02 -4.98
CA HIS A 162 20.31 -15.09 -5.39
C HIS A 162 19.55 -14.51 -4.19
N GLU A 163 19.42 -15.29 -3.11
CA GLU A 163 18.79 -14.83 -1.88
C GLU A 163 19.61 -13.72 -1.20
N GLY A 164 20.93 -13.91 -1.10
CA GLY A 164 21.83 -12.88 -0.58
C GLY A 164 21.75 -11.58 -1.38
N ALA A 165 21.65 -11.69 -2.70
CA ALA A 165 21.47 -10.55 -3.57
C ALA A 165 20.10 -9.88 -3.36
N ALA A 166 19.01 -10.66 -3.25
CA ALA A 166 17.65 -10.17 -3.06
C ALA A 166 17.51 -9.42 -1.71
N TRP A 167 17.98 -10.02 -0.61
CA TRP A 167 17.90 -9.39 0.72
C TRP A 167 18.79 -8.14 0.81
N TYR A 168 20.00 -8.17 0.20
CA TYR A 168 20.85 -6.98 0.16
C TYR A 168 20.22 -5.85 -0.64
N ALA A 169 19.66 -6.14 -1.82
CA ALA A 169 18.99 -5.13 -2.64
C ALA A 169 17.77 -4.53 -1.94
N PHE A 170 16.98 -5.36 -1.24
CA PHE A 170 15.86 -4.89 -0.44
C PHE A 170 16.30 -3.96 0.71
N ALA A 171 17.34 -4.35 1.46
CA ALA A 171 17.88 -3.51 2.52
C ALA A 171 18.51 -2.22 1.98
N LEU A 172 19.13 -2.27 0.80
CA LEU A 172 19.71 -1.11 0.13
C LEU A 172 18.63 -0.12 -0.33
N MET A 173 17.55 -0.62 -0.94
CA MET A 173 16.38 0.18 -1.28
C MET A 173 15.81 0.91 -0.05
N ASN A 174 15.64 0.19 1.07
CA ASN A 174 15.14 0.77 2.32
C ASN A 174 16.11 1.77 2.98
N SER A 175 17.37 1.82 2.54
CA SER A 175 18.35 2.83 2.98
C SER A 175 18.33 4.10 2.14
N ASP A 176 17.49 4.15 1.09
CA ASP A 176 17.30 5.35 0.27
C ASP A 176 16.79 6.51 1.14
N ARG A 177 17.24 7.70 0.82
CA ARG A 177 16.93 8.88 1.63
C ARG A 177 16.03 9.81 0.86
N ASP A 178 14.98 10.30 1.51
CA ASP A 178 14.03 11.26 0.94
C ASP A 178 14.68 12.57 0.48
N ASP A 179 15.86 12.89 1.03
CA ASP A 179 16.65 14.07 0.65
C ASP A 179 17.70 13.82 -0.45
N ASP A 180 17.82 12.58 -0.95
CA ASP A 180 18.67 12.27 -2.11
C ASP A 180 17.87 12.29 -3.42
N PRO A 181 17.93 13.38 -4.21
CA PRO A 181 17.20 13.47 -5.47
C PRO A 181 17.74 12.53 -6.56
N THR A 182 18.87 11.87 -6.31
CA THR A 182 19.46 10.93 -7.27
C THR A 182 18.95 9.51 -7.11
N HIS A 183 18.31 9.19 -5.96
CA HIS A 183 17.88 7.84 -5.60
C HIS A 183 18.99 6.79 -5.82
N ALA A 184 20.20 7.10 -5.37
CA ALA A 184 21.38 6.29 -5.66
C ALA A 184 21.25 4.87 -5.09
N ALA A 185 20.70 4.72 -3.89
CA ALA A 185 20.50 3.41 -3.26
C ALA A 185 19.47 2.57 -4.02
N ARG A 186 18.34 3.15 -4.46
CA ARG A 186 17.36 2.46 -5.32
C ARG A 186 17.95 2.01 -6.65
N LYS A 187 18.69 2.88 -7.32
CA LYS A 187 19.36 2.54 -8.60
C LYS A 187 20.40 1.44 -8.43
N GLN A 188 21.13 1.44 -7.32
CA GLN A 188 22.06 0.35 -7.02
C GLN A 188 21.34 -0.96 -6.75
N ALA A 189 20.22 -0.94 -6.01
CA ALA A 189 19.39 -2.12 -5.78
C ALA A 189 18.82 -2.67 -7.10
N ALA A 190 18.33 -1.81 -7.99
CA ALA A 190 17.88 -2.19 -9.33
C ALA A 190 18.98 -2.90 -10.13
N ALA A 191 20.18 -2.31 -10.18
CA ALA A 191 21.32 -2.88 -10.90
C ALA A 191 21.72 -4.28 -10.41
N ILE A 192 21.40 -4.63 -9.15
CA ILE A 192 21.61 -5.97 -8.60
C ILE A 192 20.49 -6.92 -9.08
N LEU A 193 19.23 -6.46 -9.05
CA LEU A 193 18.07 -7.34 -9.28
C LEU A 193 17.70 -7.52 -10.75
N GLU A 194 17.91 -6.53 -11.62
CA GLU A 194 17.57 -6.63 -13.04
C GLU A 194 18.21 -7.83 -13.76
N PRO A 195 19.51 -8.09 -13.60
CA PRO A 195 20.11 -9.30 -14.18
C PRO A 195 19.50 -10.58 -13.62
N LEU A 196 19.17 -10.59 -12.32
CA LEU A 196 18.56 -11.75 -11.65
C LEU A 196 17.13 -11.98 -12.12
N PHE A 197 16.37 -10.94 -12.44
CA PHE A 197 15.02 -11.05 -13.00
C PHE A 197 14.99 -11.80 -14.34
N VAL A 198 16.08 -11.76 -15.10
CA VAL A 198 16.23 -12.50 -16.36
C VAL A 198 16.56 -13.97 -16.12
N ILE A 199 17.47 -14.29 -15.19
CA ILE A 199 17.98 -15.65 -14.96
C ILE A 199 17.19 -16.46 -13.95
N ALA A 200 16.47 -15.80 -13.04
CA ALA A 200 15.56 -16.39 -12.05
C ALA A 200 14.17 -15.77 -12.15
N PRO A 201 13.50 -15.95 -13.29
CA PRO A 201 12.30 -15.18 -13.64
C PRO A 201 11.07 -15.51 -12.78
N ASP A 202 11.07 -16.62 -12.07
CA ASP A 202 9.97 -17.07 -11.22
C ASP A 202 10.26 -16.84 -9.72
N HIS A 203 11.33 -16.08 -9.40
CA HIS A 203 11.68 -15.76 -8.03
C HIS A 203 10.80 -14.61 -7.51
N PRO A 204 9.95 -14.84 -6.46
CA PRO A 204 8.97 -13.85 -6.02
C PRO A 204 9.62 -12.58 -5.51
N GLY A 205 10.68 -12.66 -4.70
CA GLY A 205 11.36 -11.51 -4.11
C GLY A 205 11.99 -10.58 -5.15
N ILE A 206 12.54 -11.11 -6.24
CA ILE A 206 13.18 -10.29 -7.27
C ILE A 206 12.15 -9.40 -7.97
N ALA A 207 11.03 -9.98 -8.43
CA ALA A 207 9.95 -9.23 -9.06
C ALA A 207 9.32 -8.21 -8.09
N HIS A 208 9.03 -8.63 -6.86
CA HIS A 208 8.46 -7.81 -5.81
C HIS A 208 9.34 -6.57 -5.50
N TYR A 209 10.60 -6.80 -5.25
CA TYR A 209 11.52 -5.70 -4.86
C TYR A 209 11.80 -4.75 -6.02
N LEU A 210 11.80 -5.21 -7.27
CA LEU A 210 11.86 -4.33 -8.45
C LEU A 210 10.63 -3.41 -8.52
N ILE A 211 9.42 -3.89 -8.18
CA ILE A 211 8.24 -3.04 -8.11
C ILE A 211 8.46 -1.95 -7.06
N HIS A 212 8.86 -2.29 -5.84
CA HIS A 212 9.14 -1.31 -4.79
C HIS A 212 10.24 -0.31 -5.16
N ILE A 213 11.30 -0.76 -5.84
CA ILE A 213 12.40 0.10 -6.29
C ILE A 213 11.88 1.15 -7.28
N TYR A 214 10.99 0.76 -8.18
CA TYR A 214 10.48 1.61 -9.24
C TYR A 214 9.15 2.31 -8.92
N ASP A 215 8.57 2.05 -7.75
CA ASP A 215 7.41 2.76 -7.23
C ASP A 215 7.81 4.17 -6.77
N TYR A 216 8.19 4.99 -7.76
CA TYR A 216 8.57 6.39 -7.57
C TYR A 216 8.18 7.21 -8.81
N PRO A 217 7.83 8.50 -8.68
CA PRO A 217 7.50 9.36 -9.82
C PRO A 217 8.60 9.36 -10.88
N GLY A 218 8.20 9.12 -12.13
CA GLY A 218 9.11 9.06 -13.28
C GLY A 218 9.93 7.76 -13.42
N MET A 219 9.77 6.78 -12.53
CA MET A 219 10.44 5.48 -12.61
C MET A 219 9.48 4.32 -12.95
N GLY A 220 8.17 4.52 -12.90
CA GLY A 220 7.16 3.47 -13.07
C GLY A 220 7.31 2.63 -14.35
N GLU A 221 7.69 3.24 -15.47
CA GLU A 221 7.93 2.52 -16.74
C GLU A 221 9.00 1.41 -16.60
N LEU A 222 10.01 1.61 -15.77
CA LEU A 222 11.06 0.62 -15.52
C LEU A 222 10.54 -0.58 -14.73
N GLY A 223 9.50 -0.37 -13.90
CA GLY A 223 8.86 -1.42 -13.10
C GLY A 223 7.82 -2.24 -13.83
N LEU A 224 7.38 -1.82 -15.02
CA LEU A 224 6.22 -2.40 -15.69
C LEU A 224 6.38 -3.91 -15.97
N ALA A 225 7.55 -4.36 -16.40
CA ALA A 225 7.80 -5.78 -16.68
C ALA A 225 7.70 -6.63 -15.40
N ALA A 226 8.20 -6.15 -14.26
CA ALA A 226 8.07 -6.82 -12.98
C ALA A 226 6.61 -6.85 -12.50
N ALA A 227 5.89 -5.74 -12.63
CA ALA A 227 4.47 -5.64 -12.29
C ALA A 227 3.61 -6.63 -13.08
N GLN A 228 3.76 -6.67 -14.40
CA GLN A 228 3.00 -7.59 -15.28
C GLN A 228 3.26 -9.07 -14.98
N ARG A 229 4.38 -9.40 -14.34
CA ARG A 229 4.77 -10.78 -14.09
C ARG A 229 4.51 -11.24 -12.66
N TYR A 230 4.63 -10.37 -11.66
CA TYR A 230 4.64 -10.79 -10.25
C TYR A 230 3.37 -11.51 -9.82
N ALA A 231 2.18 -11.06 -10.23
CA ALA A 231 0.92 -11.73 -9.96
C ALA A 231 0.85 -13.17 -10.52
N GLN A 232 1.59 -13.46 -11.59
CA GLN A 232 1.67 -14.80 -12.19
C GLN A 232 2.69 -15.69 -11.46
N ILE A 233 3.72 -15.09 -10.85
CA ILE A 233 4.75 -15.80 -10.08
C ILE A 233 4.16 -16.33 -8.77
N ALA A 234 3.40 -15.50 -8.04
CA ALA A 234 2.87 -15.84 -6.72
C ALA A 234 1.35 -15.61 -6.62
N PRO A 235 0.53 -16.29 -7.44
CA PRO A 235 -0.91 -16.05 -7.53
C PRO A 235 -1.70 -16.41 -6.26
N ALA A 236 -1.10 -17.13 -5.31
CA ALA A 236 -1.71 -17.45 -4.03
C ALA A 236 -1.45 -16.39 -2.94
N ALA A 237 -0.52 -15.48 -3.14
CA ALA A 237 -0.20 -14.44 -2.18
C ALA A 237 -1.01 -13.16 -2.46
N PRO A 238 -1.90 -12.71 -1.54
CA PRO A 238 -2.69 -11.50 -1.75
C PRO A 238 -1.84 -10.27 -2.07
N HIS A 239 -0.72 -10.10 -1.38
CA HIS A 239 0.20 -9.00 -1.62
C HIS A 239 0.83 -9.04 -3.02
N ALA A 240 1.18 -10.23 -3.54
CA ALA A 240 1.72 -10.37 -4.89
C ALA A 240 0.71 -9.99 -5.99
N LEU A 241 -0.58 -10.18 -5.72
CA LEU A 241 -1.66 -9.77 -6.61
C LEU A 241 -1.91 -8.26 -6.55
N HIS A 242 -1.67 -7.62 -5.40
CA HIS A 242 -1.80 -6.18 -5.21
C HIS A 242 -0.62 -5.39 -5.77
N MET A 243 0.61 -5.82 -5.54
CA MET A 243 1.83 -5.06 -5.85
C MET A 243 1.94 -4.50 -7.27
N PRO A 244 1.45 -5.17 -8.33
CA PRO A 244 1.41 -4.58 -9.66
C PRO A 244 0.68 -3.23 -9.72
N SER A 245 -0.34 -3.02 -8.88
CA SER A 245 -1.12 -1.77 -8.85
C SER A 245 -0.29 -0.56 -8.46
N HIS A 246 0.78 -0.70 -7.70
CA HIS A 246 1.72 0.39 -7.40
C HIS A 246 2.28 1.00 -8.70
N ILE A 247 2.75 0.16 -9.60
CA ILE A 247 3.27 0.61 -10.90
C ILE A 247 2.14 1.08 -11.83
N PHE A 248 1.00 0.39 -11.83
CA PHE A 248 -0.14 0.79 -12.65
C PHE A 248 -0.68 2.17 -12.22
N ALA A 249 -0.77 2.45 -10.92
CA ALA A 249 -1.13 3.77 -10.42
C ALA A 249 -0.13 4.86 -10.83
N ARG A 250 1.20 4.58 -10.71
CA ARG A 250 2.25 5.50 -11.19
C ARG A 250 2.17 5.81 -12.68
N LEU A 251 1.62 4.92 -13.47
CA LEU A 251 1.46 5.09 -14.91
C LEU A 251 0.04 5.54 -15.31
N GLY A 252 -0.88 5.62 -14.36
CA GLY A 252 -2.29 5.91 -14.61
C GLY A 252 -2.99 4.85 -15.46
N MET A 253 -2.63 3.57 -15.26
CA MET A 253 -3.20 2.39 -15.93
C MET A 253 -4.35 1.85 -15.08
N TRP A 254 -5.47 2.59 -15.04
CA TRP A 254 -6.55 2.37 -14.06
C TRP A 254 -7.24 1.01 -14.19
N ASP A 255 -7.45 0.50 -15.40
CA ASP A 255 -8.09 -0.81 -15.60
C ASP A 255 -7.22 -1.96 -15.07
N ASP A 256 -5.90 -1.89 -15.26
CA ASP A 256 -4.94 -2.87 -14.75
C ASP A 256 -4.82 -2.78 -13.22
N ASP A 257 -4.83 -1.56 -12.67
CA ASP A 257 -4.85 -1.30 -11.22
C ASP A 257 -6.10 -1.93 -10.57
N ILE A 258 -7.28 -1.65 -11.11
CA ILE A 258 -8.55 -2.22 -10.66
C ILE A 258 -8.51 -3.75 -10.69
N ALA A 259 -8.06 -4.34 -11.78
CA ALA A 259 -7.98 -5.80 -11.93
C ALA A 259 -7.04 -6.42 -10.88
N SER A 260 -5.88 -5.83 -10.66
CA SER A 260 -4.87 -6.23 -9.67
C SER A 260 -5.45 -6.24 -8.25
N ASN A 261 -6.07 -5.14 -7.84
CA ASN A 261 -6.61 -5.00 -6.49
C ASN A 261 -7.85 -5.86 -6.25
N LEU A 262 -8.72 -6.04 -7.23
CA LEU A 262 -9.85 -6.98 -7.11
C LEU A 262 -9.37 -8.42 -6.90
N ALA A 263 -8.33 -8.84 -7.61
CA ALA A 263 -7.72 -10.17 -7.43
C ALA A 263 -7.12 -10.31 -6.02
N SER A 264 -6.41 -9.30 -5.54
CA SER A 264 -5.83 -9.28 -4.18
C SER A 264 -6.91 -9.37 -3.10
N ILE A 265 -7.98 -8.59 -3.19
CA ILE A 265 -9.10 -8.60 -2.25
C ILE A 265 -9.75 -9.99 -2.21
N ALA A 266 -9.96 -10.62 -3.36
CA ALA A 266 -10.52 -11.97 -3.44
C ALA A 266 -9.58 -13.01 -2.78
N ALA A 267 -8.28 -12.91 -3.01
CA ALA A 267 -7.28 -13.79 -2.38
C ALA A 267 -7.21 -13.56 -0.86
N SER A 268 -7.22 -12.31 -0.38
CA SER A 268 -7.24 -12.00 1.05
C SER A 268 -8.46 -12.59 1.76
N ARG A 269 -9.63 -12.49 1.15
CA ARG A 269 -10.87 -13.09 1.69
C ARG A 269 -10.81 -14.62 1.72
N ASN A 270 -10.17 -15.24 0.74
CA ASN A 270 -9.93 -16.69 0.75
C ASN A 270 -8.92 -17.08 1.85
N SER A 271 -7.85 -16.30 2.05
CA SER A 271 -6.90 -16.50 3.15
C SER A 271 -7.57 -16.39 4.52
N ALA A 272 -8.49 -15.44 4.70
CA ALA A 272 -9.27 -15.31 5.93
C ALA A 272 -10.11 -16.57 6.22
N MET A 273 -10.78 -17.12 5.20
CA MET A 273 -11.55 -18.37 5.34
C MET A 273 -10.68 -19.59 5.67
N THR A 274 -9.42 -19.58 5.26
CA THR A 274 -8.44 -20.65 5.55
C THR A 274 -7.56 -20.36 6.77
N HIS A 275 -7.83 -19.28 7.51
CA HIS A 275 -7.08 -18.86 8.70
C HIS A 275 -5.57 -18.68 8.46
N MET A 276 -5.18 -18.19 7.29
CA MET A 276 -3.78 -17.96 6.92
C MET A 276 -3.21 -16.62 7.37
N GLY A 277 -4.03 -15.73 7.97
CA GLY A 277 -3.58 -14.48 8.58
C GLY A 277 -3.33 -13.31 7.62
N ASP A 278 -3.65 -13.47 6.34
CA ASP A 278 -3.36 -12.46 5.30
C ASP A 278 -4.58 -11.56 4.97
N GLU A 279 -5.62 -11.58 5.77
CA GLU A 279 -6.85 -10.81 5.55
C GLU A 279 -6.65 -9.29 5.59
N GLY A 280 -5.64 -8.81 6.28
CA GLY A 280 -5.31 -7.38 6.35
C GLY A 280 -4.92 -6.76 5.00
N HIS A 281 -4.37 -7.55 4.09
CA HIS A 281 -3.98 -7.07 2.75
C HIS A 281 -5.14 -6.49 1.95
N GLN A 282 -6.41 -6.92 2.21
CA GLN A 282 -7.56 -6.38 1.50
C GLN A 282 -7.74 -4.88 1.69
N TYR A 283 -7.46 -4.32 2.87
CA TYR A 283 -7.64 -2.88 3.12
C TYR A 283 -6.64 -2.05 2.31
N HIS A 284 -5.39 -2.46 2.23
CA HIS A 284 -4.40 -1.79 1.41
C HIS A 284 -4.74 -1.88 -0.08
N ALA A 285 -5.20 -3.04 -0.55
CA ALA A 285 -5.69 -3.18 -1.93
C ALA A 285 -6.94 -2.32 -2.20
N MET A 286 -7.84 -2.17 -1.24
CA MET A 286 -9.02 -1.31 -1.36
C MET A 286 -8.68 0.18 -1.43
N GLU A 287 -7.61 0.62 -0.77
CA GLU A 287 -7.11 1.99 -0.83
C GLU A 287 -6.71 2.40 -2.26
N PHE A 288 -5.99 1.53 -2.97
CA PHE A 288 -5.65 1.71 -4.38
C PHE A 288 -6.88 1.57 -5.27
N LEU A 289 -7.72 0.56 -5.02
CA LEU A 289 -8.91 0.29 -5.82
C LEU A 289 -9.87 1.48 -5.85
N ILE A 290 -10.17 2.09 -4.71
CA ILE A 290 -11.05 3.26 -4.68
C ILE A 290 -10.43 4.45 -5.40
N TYR A 291 -9.12 4.65 -5.26
CA TYR A 291 -8.40 5.68 -6.00
C TYR A 291 -8.53 5.45 -7.52
N ALA A 292 -8.24 4.24 -8.00
CA ALA A 292 -8.37 3.91 -9.41
C ALA A 292 -9.81 4.05 -9.95
N TYR A 293 -10.82 3.71 -9.14
CA TYR A 293 -12.22 3.98 -9.49
C TYR A 293 -12.48 5.48 -9.67
N LEU A 294 -12.02 6.31 -8.74
CA LEU A 294 -12.20 7.75 -8.81
C LEU A 294 -11.46 8.38 -9.99
N GLN A 295 -10.21 7.94 -10.24
CA GLN A 295 -9.41 8.44 -11.35
C GLN A 295 -9.89 7.95 -12.73
N SER A 296 -10.65 6.86 -12.79
CA SER A 296 -11.31 6.41 -14.02
C SER A 296 -12.76 6.90 -14.18
N GLY A 297 -13.28 7.71 -13.23
CA GLY A 297 -14.65 8.22 -13.24
C GLY A 297 -15.71 7.15 -12.96
N ARG A 298 -15.38 6.11 -12.18
CA ARG A 298 -16.26 5.02 -11.75
C ARG A 298 -16.81 5.28 -10.34
N ASP A 299 -17.44 6.42 -10.15
CA ASP A 299 -17.90 6.91 -8.85
C ASP A 299 -18.89 5.97 -8.14
N ALA A 300 -19.76 5.30 -8.89
CA ALA A 300 -20.70 4.32 -8.33
C ALA A 300 -19.98 3.08 -7.76
N ASP A 301 -18.89 2.63 -8.40
CA ASP A 301 -18.07 1.52 -7.90
C ASP A 301 -17.28 1.94 -6.65
N ALA A 302 -16.78 3.18 -6.61
CA ALA A 302 -16.13 3.74 -5.43
C ALA A 302 -17.10 3.83 -4.23
N GLN A 303 -18.32 4.33 -4.46
CA GLN A 303 -19.35 4.38 -3.42
C GLN A 303 -19.74 2.99 -2.92
N LYS A 304 -19.90 2.04 -3.84
CA LYS A 304 -20.18 0.64 -3.47
C LYS A 304 -19.05 0.06 -2.61
N LEU A 305 -17.80 0.32 -2.95
CA LEU A 305 -16.65 -0.17 -2.17
C LEU A 305 -16.68 0.38 -0.74
N ILE A 306 -17.03 1.65 -0.53
CA ILE A 306 -17.20 2.23 0.81
C ILE A 306 -18.26 1.47 1.61
N GLU A 307 -19.40 1.13 1.00
CA GLU A 307 -20.44 0.33 1.67
C GLU A 307 -19.97 -1.11 1.96
N ASP A 308 -19.21 -1.71 1.05
CA ASP A 308 -18.60 -3.02 1.27
C ASP A 308 -17.64 -3.00 2.46
N VAL A 309 -16.81 -1.94 2.62
CA VAL A 309 -15.90 -1.77 3.77
C VAL A 309 -16.67 -1.66 5.09
N LYS A 310 -17.79 -0.93 5.13
CA LYS A 310 -18.65 -0.82 6.33
C LYS A 310 -19.19 -2.18 6.79
N ALA A 311 -19.40 -3.10 5.85
CA ALA A 311 -19.93 -4.43 6.12
C ALA A 311 -18.86 -5.46 6.51
N LEU A 312 -17.57 -5.14 6.41
CA LEU A 312 -16.49 -6.05 6.81
C LEU A 312 -16.47 -6.23 8.34
N PRO A 313 -16.12 -7.44 8.82
CA PRO A 313 -15.92 -7.65 10.24
C PRO A 313 -14.72 -6.84 10.73
N GLN A 314 -14.83 -6.34 11.98
CA GLN A 314 -13.71 -5.68 12.63
C GLN A 314 -12.52 -6.64 12.78
N MET A 315 -11.33 -6.15 12.47
CA MET A 315 -10.08 -6.86 12.68
C MET A 315 -9.41 -6.37 13.97
N LYS A 316 -8.72 -7.27 14.66
CA LYS A 316 -7.97 -6.89 15.88
C LYS A 316 -6.58 -6.36 15.56
N SER A 317 -6.03 -6.76 14.44
CA SER A 317 -4.70 -6.33 14.01
C SER A 317 -4.56 -6.40 12.49
N MET A 318 -3.67 -5.57 11.94
CA MET A 318 -3.22 -5.63 10.56
C MET A 318 -1.70 -5.66 10.56
N TYR A 319 -1.10 -6.63 9.87
CA TYR A 319 0.37 -6.83 9.84
C TYR A 319 1.03 -6.92 11.22
N GLY A 320 0.30 -7.45 12.22
CA GLY A 320 0.78 -7.55 13.61
C GLY A 320 0.82 -6.21 14.36
N ILE A 321 0.14 -5.19 13.86
CA ILE A 321 -0.12 -3.93 14.56
C ILE A 321 -1.52 -4.02 15.14
N ASP A 322 -1.66 -3.73 16.44
CA ASP A 322 -2.93 -3.74 17.19
C ASP A 322 -3.77 -2.51 16.78
N GLN A 323 -4.36 -2.56 15.57
CA GLN A 323 -5.18 -1.48 15.03
C GLN A 323 -6.25 -2.08 14.11
N ASP A 324 -7.49 -1.57 14.23
CA ASP A 324 -8.54 -1.87 13.27
C ASP A 324 -8.39 -0.99 12.04
N PRO A 325 -7.99 -1.54 10.87
CA PRO A 325 -7.80 -0.75 9.66
C PRO A 325 -9.11 -0.18 9.11
N GLN A 326 -10.28 -0.71 9.50
CA GLN A 326 -11.58 -0.32 8.97
C GLN A 326 -11.91 1.15 9.28
N THR A 327 -11.60 1.61 10.49
CA THR A 327 -11.92 2.98 10.92
C THR A 327 -11.17 4.01 10.09
N PHE A 328 -9.85 3.84 9.92
CA PHE A 328 -9.04 4.72 9.08
C PHE A 328 -9.47 4.65 7.61
N ALA A 329 -9.69 3.44 7.08
CA ALA A 329 -10.16 3.23 5.71
C ALA A 329 -11.47 3.99 5.44
N LEU A 330 -12.45 3.91 6.35
CA LEU A 330 -13.72 4.63 6.19
C LEU A 330 -13.53 6.14 6.20
N VAL A 331 -12.69 6.69 7.08
CA VAL A 331 -12.39 8.13 7.10
C VAL A 331 -11.75 8.56 5.78
N ALA A 332 -10.70 7.89 5.35
CA ALA A 332 -9.94 8.24 4.16
C ALA A 332 -10.78 8.08 2.87
N TYR A 333 -11.49 6.94 2.73
CA TYR A 333 -12.23 6.65 1.49
C TYR A 333 -13.45 7.53 1.31
N GLN A 334 -14.19 7.83 2.39
CA GLN A 334 -15.34 8.75 2.32
C GLN A 334 -14.88 10.17 1.96
N ALA A 335 -13.79 10.66 2.57
CA ALA A 335 -13.23 11.96 2.25
C ALA A 335 -12.72 12.00 0.80
N SER A 336 -11.93 11.01 0.36
CA SER A 336 -11.46 10.93 -1.03
C SER A 336 -12.63 10.92 -2.02
N TYR A 337 -13.69 10.15 -1.75
CA TYR A 337 -14.87 10.08 -2.63
C TYR A 337 -15.51 11.46 -2.83
N VAL A 338 -15.81 12.18 -1.76
CA VAL A 338 -16.51 13.47 -1.86
C VAL A 338 -15.63 14.57 -2.44
N LEU A 339 -14.31 14.54 -2.16
CA LEU A 339 -13.36 15.51 -2.69
C LEU A 339 -13.10 15.30 -4.18
N GLU A 340 -12.79 14.07 -4.59
CA GLU A 340 -12.48 13.72 -5.99
C GLU A 340 -13.70 13.83 -6.93
N SER A 341 -14.91 13.62 -6.40
CA SER A 341 -16.16 13.74 -7.17
C SER A 341 -16.84 15.12 -7.00
N HIS A 342 -16.19 16.06 -6.30
CA HIS A 342 -16.70 17.42 -6.03
C HIS A 342 -18.09 17.45 -5.38
N GLN A 343 -18.39 16.48 -4.50
CA GLN A 343 -19.67 16.39 -3.80
C GLN A 343 -19.68 17.28 -2.55
N TRP A 344 -19.62 18.60 -2.75
CA TRP A 344 -19.37 19.58 -1.68
C TRP A 344 -20.41 19.56 -0.55
N GLU A 345 -21.69 19.40 -0.85
CA GLU A 345 -22.73 19.26 0.18
C GLU A 345 -22.54 17.98 1.01
N GLN A 346 -22.14 16.88 0.37
CA GLN A 346 -21.82 15.65 1.06
C GLN A 346 -20.53 15.79 1.87
N ALA A 347 -19.53 16.52 1.36
CA ALA A 347 -18.29 16.80 2.08
C ALA A 347 -18.55 17.51 3.41
N VAL A 348 -19.38 18.56 3.40
CA VAL A 348 -19.80 19.26 4.64
C VAL A 348 -20.55 18.35 5.60
N ALA A 349 -21.36 17.43 5.09
CA ALA A 349 -22.20 16.53 5.86
C ALA A 349 -21.51 15.24 6.31
N LEU A 350 -20.22 15.01 5.97
CA LEU A 350 -19.51 13.79 6.35
C LEU A 350 -19.61 13.56 7.87
N PRO A 351 -20.02 12.38 8.33
CA PRO A 351 -20.01 12.07 9.77
C PRO A 351 -18.58 11.84 10.26
N LEU A 352 -18.32 12.07 11.56
CA LEU A 352 -17.12 11.56 12.20
C LEU A 352 -17.25 10.04 12.36
N THR A 353 -16.19 9.32 12.10
CA THR A 353 -16.12 7.87 12.29
C THR A 353 -15.82 7.58 13.77
N GLN A 354 -16.56 6.64 14.37
CA GLN A 354 -16.30 6.25 15.76
C GLN A 354 -15.11 5.29 15.84
N GLY A 355 -14.30 5.43 16.89
CA GLY A 355 -13.16 4.54 17.13
C GLY A 355 -11.90 4.88 16.34
N THR A 356 -11.85 6.06 15.73
CA THR A 356 -10.64 6.59 15.06
C THR A 356 -9.51 6.84 16.05
N GLU A 357 -8.29 6.80 15.54
CA GLU A 357 -7.13 7.25 16.30
C GLU A 357 -7.08 8.78 16.40
N LEU A 358 -6.31 9.26 17.37
CA LEU A 358 -6.13 10.68 17.54
C LEU A 358 -5.47 11.30 16.31
N GLY A 359 -6.17 12.18 15.64
CA GLY A 359 -5.70 12.87 14.43
C GLY A 359 -6.40 12.43 13.15
N ASP A 360 -6.96 11.22 13.06
CA ASP A 360 -7.62 10.72 11.84
C ASP A 360 -8.80 11.60 11.43
N ASP A 361 -9.56 12.10 12.39
CA ASP A 361 -10.68 13.01 12.13
C ASP A 361 -10.27 14.30 11.41
N SER A 362 -8.98 14.65 11.39
CA SER A 362 -8.45 15.78 10.63
C SER A 362 -8.75 15.67 9.14
N ILE A 363 -8.80 14.45 8.60
CA ILE A 363 -9.22 14.16 7.21
C ILE A 363 -10.68 14.60 7.00
N THR A 364 -11.58 14.18 7.88
CA THR A 364 -13.01 14.56 7.80
C THR A 364 -13.18 16.07 7.92
N TYR A 365 -12.47 16.72 8.82
CA TYR A 365 -12.53 18.18 8.98
C TYR A 365 -11.93 18.92 7.79
N LEU A 366 -10.88 18.40 7.15
CA LEU A 366 -10.36 18.95 5.89
C LEU A 366 -11.42 18.90 4.80
N ALA A 367 -12.05 17.74 4.59
CA ALA A 367 -13.10 17.58 3.57
C ALA A 367 -14.29 18.53 3.83
N ARG A 368 -14.71 18.66 5.11
CA ARG A 368 -15.77 19.61 5.51
C ARG A 368 -15.35 21.06 5.26
N ALA A 369 -14.10 21.44 5.58
CA ALA A 369 -13.59 22.79 5.38
C ALA A 369 -13.56 23.15 3.90
N MET A 370 -13.07 22.25 3.05
CA MET A 370 -13.05 22.43 1.60
C MET A 370 -14.47 22.53 1.03
N GLY A 371 -15.37 21.60 1.40
CA GLY A 371 -16.76 21.64 0.98
C GLY A 371 -17.48 22.93 1.38
N ALA A 372 -17.30 23.37 2.64
CA ALA A 372 -17.87 24.62 3.13
C ALA A 372 -17.31 25.83 2.37
N ALA A 373 -16.00 25.86 2.10
CA ALA A 373 -15.36 26.92 1.33
C ALA A 373 -15.91 26.99 -0.10
N GLN A 374 -16.08 25.85 -0.77
CA GLN A 374 -16.63 25.77 -2.12
C GLN A 374 -18.10 26.23 -2.19
N LEU A 375 -18.85 26.01 -1.12
CA LEU A 375 -20.25 26.45 -0.99
C LEU A 375 -20.40 27.91 -0.48
N GLY A 376 -19.28 28.61 -0.24
CA GLY A 376 -19.30 29.97 0.30
C GLY A 376 -19.70 30.08 1.79
N ARG A 377 -19.64 28.96 2.53
CA ARG A 377 -19.96 28.88 3.96
C ARG A 377 -18.72 29.19 4.80
N THR A 378 -18.28 30.43 4.75
CA THR A 378 -16.99 30.89 5.28
C THR A 378 -16.77 30.54 6.76
N GLU A 379 -17.78 30.82 7.61
CA GLU A 379 -17.67 30.54 9.04
C GLU A 379 -17.55 29.04 9.34
N GLU A 380 -18.30 28.21 8.61
CA GLU A 380 -18.25 26.76 8.75
C GLU A 380 -16.89 26.21 8.31
N ALA A 381 -16.30 26.73 7.22
CA ALA A 381 -14.95 26.38 6.79
C ALA A 381 -13.93 26.68 7.91
N ARG A 382 -13.99 27.88 8.50
CA ARG A 382 -13.07 28.31 9.57
C ARG A 382 -13.22 27.46 10.85
N GLN A 383 -14.44 27.08 11.22
CA GLN A 383 -14.69 26.22 12.38
C GLN A 383 -14.05 24.84 12.22
N ASN A 384 -14.07 24.26 11.01
CA ASN A 384 -13.39 22.98 10.75
C ASN A 384 -11.85 23.12 10.82
N VAL A 385 -11.27 24.24 10.38
CA VAL A 385 -9.83 24.53 10.56
C VAL A 385 -9.46 24.54 12.05
N VAL A 386 -10.28 25.17 12.90
CA VAL A 386 -10.06 25.20 14.35
C VAL A 386 -10.05 23.78 14.93
N LYS A 387 -10.93 22.88 14.44
CA LYS A 387 -10.95 21.49 14.88
C LYS A 387 -9.67 20.72 14.52
N ILE A 388 -9.13 20.95 13.33
CA ILE A 388 -7.84 20.33 12.95
C ILE A 388 -6.71 20.91 13.82
N ALA A 389 -6.72 22.20 14.12
CA ALA A 389 -5.72 22.82 15.00
C ALA A 389 -5.75 22.21 16.42
N GLU A 390 -6.95 22.02 16.99
CA GLU A 390 -7.13 21.36 18.29
C GLU A 390 -6.55 19.94 18.29
N LEU A 391 -6.78 19.17 17.20
CA LEU A 391 -6.23 17.80 17.05
C LEU A 391 -4.72 17.83 16.90
N HIS A 392 -4.18 18.74 16.09
CA HIS A 392 -2.73 18.91 15.92
C HIS A 392 -2.03 19.20 17.27
N GLU A 393 -2.58 20.11 18.07
CA GLU A 393 -2.02 20.41 19.40
C GLU A 393 -1.97 19.15 20.30
N GLN A 394 -3.03 18.33 20.28
CA GLN A 394 -3.09 17.08 21.05
C GLN A 394 -2.08 16.03 20.57
N VAL A 395 -1.97 15.84 19.24
CA VAL A 395 -1.02 14.92 18.60
C VAL A 395 0.42 15.35 18.92
N ALA A 396 0.72 16.65 18.78
CA ALA A 396 2.04 17.22 19.06
C ALA A 396 2.40 17.11 20.56
N ALA A 397 1.46 17.38 21.47
CA ALA A 397 1.68 17.23 22.93
C ALA A 397 2.03 15.79 23.33
N LYS A 398 1.45 14.80 22.64
CA LYS A 398 1.76 13.38 22.83
C LYS A 398 3.02 12.94 22.07
N LYS A 399 3.64 13.81 21.28
CA LYS A 399 4.82 13.53 20.43
C LYS A 399 4.61 12.36 19.48
N LEU A 400 3.42 12.26 18.91
CA LEU A 400 3.11 11.21 17.94
C LEU A 400 3.83 11.51 16.60
N PRO A 401 4.29 10.47 15.87
CA PRO A 401 5.14 10.64 14.69
C PRO A 401 4.46 11.37 13.52
N TYR A 402 3.15 11.34 13.46
CA TYR A 402 2.33 11.94 12.38
C TYR A 402 1.84 13.38 12.67
N ALA A 403 2.40 14.08 13.67
CA ALA A 403 2.02 15.45 13.98
C ALA A 403 2.20 16.41 12.77
N ASN A 404 3.25 16.22 11.99
CA ASN A 404 3.49 17.03 10.79
C ASN A 404 2.41 16.81 9.72
N TRP A 405 1.96 15.59 9.55
CA TRP A 405 0.88 15.26 8.62
C TRP A 405 -0.42 15.97 9.00
N VAL A 406 -0.83 15.94 10.28
CA VAL A 406 -2.01 16.68 10.75
C VAL A 406 -1.86 18.18 10.55
N ASP A 407 -0.64 18.73 10.71
CA ASP A 407 -0.36 20.16 10.47
C ASP A 407 -0.45 20.52 8.97
N ASP A 408 -0.06 19.61 8.07
CA ASP A 408 -0.19 19.84 6.64
C ASP A 408 -1.67 19.83 6.22
N LEU A 409 -2.51 18.89 6.70
CA LEU A 409 -3.97 18.93 6.51
C LEU A 409 -4.61 20.23 7.05
N ARG A 410 -4.12 20.73 8.19
CA ARG A 410 -4.57 22.02 8.74
C ARG A 410 -4.26 23.18 7.81
N LYS A 411 -3.05 23.23 7.23
CA LYS A 411 -2.63 24.29 6.30
C LYS A 411 -3.41 24.26 5.00
N GLU A 412 -3.73 23.08 4.49
CA GLU A 412 -4.60 22.90 3.33
C GLU A 412 -6.01 23.42 3.63
N ALA A 413 -6.60 23.04 4.75
CA ALA A 413 -7.90 23.55 5.18
C ALA A 413 -7.89 25.08 5.40
N GLU A 414 -6.80 25.65 5.97
CA GLU A 414 -6.63 27.09 6.12
C GLU A 414 -6.61 27.82 4.78
N ALA A 415 -5.96 27.24 3.75
CA ALA A 415 -5.93 27.86 2.43
C ALA A 415 -7.34 27.99 1.83
N TRP A 416 -8.15 26.94 1.93
CA TRP A 416 -9.53 27.00 1.44
C TRP A 416 -10.41 27.92 2.27
N ALA A 417 -10.23 28.01 3.58
CA ALA A 417 -10.92 28.98 4.44
C ALA A 417 -10.50 30.41 4.12
N ASP A 418 -9.20 30.69 3.90
CA ASP A 418 -8.69 32.00 3.47
C ASP A 418 -9.30 32.41 2.11
N ARG A 419 -9.40 31.46 1.17
CA ARG A 419 -10.10 31.68 -0.12
C ARG A 419 -11.56 32.08 0.10
N ALA A 420 -12.30 31.38 0.96
CA ALA A 420 -13.70 31.68 1.26
C ALA A 420 -13.88 33.05 1.94
N GLU A 421 -12.86 33.53 2.66
CA GLU A 421 -12.80 34.88 3.25
C GLU A 421 -12.36 35.97 2.27
N GLY A 422 -12.03 35.62 1.02
CA GLY A 422 -11.50 36.54 0.01
C GLY A 422 -10.01 36.87 0.16
N LYS A 423 -9.28 36.18 1.04
CA LYS A 423 -7.83 36.31 1.25
C LYS A 423 -7.03 35.48 0.23
N ASN A 424 -7.27 35.75 -1.04
CA ASN A 424 -6.84 34.89 -2.14
C ASN A 424 -5.32 34.72 -2.22
N GLU A 425 -4.53 35.78 -2.00
CA GLU A 425 -3.06 35.67 -2.08
C GLU A 425 -2.47 34.89 -0.88
N ASP A 426 -3.11 34.93 0.29
CA ASP A 426 -2.71 34.10 1.43
C ASP A 426 -2.99 32.63 1.15
N ALA A 427 -4.15 32.32 0.58
CA ALA A 427 -4.53 30.97 0.16
C ALA A 427 -3.54 30.39 -0.88
N ILE A 428 -3.21 31.16 -1.93
CA ILE A 428 -2.22 30.78 -2.94
C ILE A 428 -0.85 30.54 -2.30
N LYS A 429 -0.41 31.43 -1.42
CA LYS A 429 0.88 31.27 -0.73
C LYS A 429 0.95 29.96 0.04
N ARG A 430 -0.11 29.63 0.82
CA ARG A 430 -0.16 28.40 1.60
C ARG A 430 -0.09 27.15 0.72
N LEU A 431 -0.90 27.10 -0.34
CA LEU A 431 -0.90 25.94 -1.25
C LEU A 431 0.42 25.82 -2.02
N ARG A 432 1.08 26.93 -2.40
CA ARG A 432 2.43 26.87 -2.96
C ARG A 432 3.47 26.29 -2.00
N GLU A 433 3.36 26.62 -0.70
CA GLU A 433 4.23 26.03 0.31
C GLU A 433 4.00 24.53 0.49
N GLN A 434 2.75 24.05 0.33
CA GLN A 434 2.43 22.62 0.37
C GLN A 434 2.87 21.93 -0.92
N ALA A 435 2.54 22.45 -2.10
CA ALA A 435 2.95 21.91 -3.40
C ALA A 435 4.49 21.78 -3.53
N ALA A 436 5.24 22.73 -2.97
CA ALA A 436 6.71 22.67 -2.97
C ALA A 436 7.29 21.50 -2.15
N LYS A 437 6.50 20.88 -1.26
CA LYS A 437 6.90 19.71 -0.48
C LYS A 437 6.52 18.39 -1.17
N GLU A 438 5.57 18.44 -2.10
CA GLU A 438 5.02 17.29 -2.78
C GLU A 438 6.08 16.71 -3.74
N LYS A 439 6.59 15.53 -3.42
CA LYS A 439 7.65 14.87 -4.18
C LYS A 439 7.24 13.51 -4.74
N ASP A 440 6.39 12.79 -4.01
CA ASP A 440 6.13 11.38 -4.26
C ASP A 440 4.83 11.16 -5.06
N GLY A 441 4.00 12.20 -5.19
CA GLY A 441 2.67 12.09 -5.77
C GLY A 441 1.70 11.28 -4.90
N MET A 442 0.41 11.38 -5.22
CA MET A 442 -0.66 10.61 -4.57
C MET A 442 -1.07 9.47 -5.49
N PHE A 443 -0.97 8.23 -5.04
CA PHE A 443 -1.29 7.04 -5.81
C PHE A 443 -2.35 6.14 -5.14
N ALA A 444 -2.91 6.61 -4.03
CA ALA A 444 -3.92 5.91 -3.23
C ALA A 444 -4.87 6.90 -2.54
N ALA A 445 -6.03 6.43 -2.08
CA ALA A 445 -7.06 7.27 -1.46
C ALA A 445 -6.71 7.57 0.01
N GLN A 446 -6.08 8.69 0.25
CA GLN A 446 -5.61 9.12 1.58
C GLN A 446 -6.49 10.19 2.24
N GLY A 447 -7.59 10.58 1.60
CA GLY A 447 -8.56 11.52 2.17
C GLY A 447 -8.24 13.01 1.97
N SER A 448 -7.26 13.34 1.12
CA SER A 448 -6.95 14.70 0.67
C SER A 448 -6.83 14.74 -0.85
N LEU A 449 -6.57 15.92 -1.42
CA LEU A 449 -6.22 16.12 -2.82
C LEU A 449 -4.74 16.53 -2.92
N PRO A 450 -4.07 16.30 -4.07
CA PRO A 450 -2.71 16.79 -4.29
C PRO A 450 -2.62 18.32 -4.18
N ALA A 451 -1.57 18.81 -3.55
CA ALA A 451 -1.41 20.24 -3.31
C ALA A 451 -1.23 21.05 -4.61
N HIS A 452 -0.56 20.48 -5.62
CA HIS A 452 -0.49 21.07 -6.96
C HIS A 452 -1.86 21.19 -7.61
N GLU A 453 -2.74 20.18 -7.48
CA GLU A 453 -4.12 20.21 -8.01
C GLU A 453 -4.95 21.28 -7.28
N MET A 454 -4.92 21.30 -5.94
CA MET A 454 -5.63 22.32 -5.15
C MET A 454 -5.18 23.75 -5.50
N LEU A 455 -3.88 23.96 -5.71
CA LEU A 455 -3.33 25.25 -6.12
C LEU A 455 -3.80 25.62 -7.53
N ALA A 456 -3.80 24.67 -8.45
CA ALA A 456 -4.25 24.87 -9.82
C ALA A 456 -5.74 25.22 -9.88
N ASP A 457 -6.58 24.53 -9.11
CA ASP A 457 -8.01 24.81 -8.99
C ASP A 457 -8.25 26.24 -8.48
N LEU A 458 -7.54 26.63 -7.42
CA LEU A 458 -7.63 27.97 -6.86
C LEU A 458 -7.22 29.05 -7.87
N LEU A 459 -6.13 28.85 -8.61
CA LEU A 459 -5.65 29.76 -9.64
C LEU A 459 -6.64 29.86 -10.81
N ALA A 460 -7.24 28.73 -11.21
CA ALA A 460 -8.25 28.67 -12.27
C ALA A 460 -9.52 29.45 -11.89
N GLU A 461 -10.00 29.32 -10.65
CA GLU A 461 -11.12 30.09 -10.10
C GLU A 461 -10.88 31.61 -10.14
N MET A 462 -9.63 32.02 -10.02
CA MET A 462 -9.20 33.43 -10.09
C MET A 462 -8.89 33.91 -11.52
N ASN A 463 -9.20 33.10 -12.54
CA ASN A 463 -8.89 33.37 -13.95
C ASN A 463 -7.38 33.52 -14.23
N ARG A 464 -6.50 32.96 -13.40
CA ARG A 464 -5.04 32.88 -13.60
C ARG A 464 -4.69 31.62 -14.41
N SER A 465 -5.29 31.47 -15.58
CA SER A 465 -5.32 30.23 -16.34
C SER A 465 -3.94 29.71 -16.75
N GLU A 466 -2.99 30.58 -17.08
CA GLU A 466 -1.63 30.17 -17.44
C GLU A 466 -0.87 29.58 -16.24
N GLU A 467 -1.04 30.19 -15.05
CA GLU A 467 -0.44 29.69 -13.82
C GLU A 467 -1.11 28.37 -13.37
N ALA A 468 -2.45 28.29 -13.47
CA ALA A 468 -3.18 27.06 -13.19
C ALA A 468 -2.70 25.90 -14.07
N LEU A 469 -2.48 26.16 -15.37
CA LEU A 469 -1.99 25.15 -16.31
C LEU A 469 -0.60 24.62 -15.90
N VAL A 470 0.30 25.49 -15.42
CA VAL A 470 1.63 25.08 -14.95
C VAL A 470 1.52 24.13 -13.75
N GLU A 471 0.63 24.41 -12.80
CA GLU A 471 0.44 23.58 -11.60
C GLU A 471 -0.24 22.24 -11.95
N TYR A 472 -1.26 22.20 -12.82
CA TYR A 472 -1.83 20.95 -13.32
C TYR A 472 -0.78 20.12 -14.08
N GLU A 473 0.10 20.73 -14.87
CA GLU A 473 1.18 20.05 -15.57
C GLU A 473 2.23 19.48 -14.58
N ALA A 474 2.47 20.18 -13.45
CA ALA A 474 3.32 19.67 -12.40
C ALA A 474 2.70 18.44 -11.73
N GLU A 475 1.41 18.52 -11.41
CA GLU A 475 0.65 17.40 -10.84
C GLU A 475 0.65 16.18 -11.76
N LEU A 476 0.37 16.36 -13.05
CA LEU A 476 0.34 15.28 -14.03
C LEU A 476 1.70 14.62 -14.29
N LYS A 477 2.81 15.23 -13.87
CA LYS A 477 4.14 14.59 -13.86
C LYS A 477 4.29 13.64 -12.67
N LEU A 478 3.69 14.00 -11.52
CA LEU A 478 3.70 13.17 -10.32
C LEU A 478 2.66 12.04 -10.42
N ASN A 479 1.46 12.38 -10.88
CA ASN A 479 0.28 11.51 -10.97
C ASN A 479 -0.30 11.50 -12.39
N PRO A 480 0.28 10.74 -13.32
CA PRO A 480 -0.20 10.64 -14.70
C PRO A 480 -1.65 10.15 -14.77
N ASN A 481 -2.40 10.70 -15.72
CA ASN A 481 -3.80 10.34 -16.00
C ASN A 481 -4.79 10.62 -14.84
N ARG A 482 -4.41 11.49 -13.88
CA ARG A 482 -5.32 11.91 -12.82
C ARG A 482 -6.50 12.68 -13.44
N PHE A 483 -7.75 12.26 -13.10
CA PHE A 483 -8.97 12.72 -13.76
C PHE A 483 -9.15 14.24 -13.67
N ASN A 484 -9.16 14.77 -12.43
CA ASN A 484 -9.41 16.18 -12.18
C ASN A 484 -8.30 17.06 -12.75
N SER A 485 -7.04 16.64 -12.62
CA SER A 485 -5.90 17.38 -13.18
C SER A 485 -5.90 17.39 -14.71
N LEU A 486 -6.29 16.30 -15.39
CA LEU A 486 -6.45 16.29 -16.85
C LEU A 486 -7.58 17.21 -17.31
N TYR A 487 -8.72 17.16 -16.62
CA TYR A 487 -9.83 18.05 -16.94
C TYR A 487 -9.47 19.52 -16.68
N GLY A 488 -8.89 19.81 -15.51
CA GLY A 488 -8.45 21.14 -15.12
C GLY A 488 -7.41 21.72 -16.07
N ALA A 489 -6.39 20.93 -16.46
CA ALA A 489 -5.40 21.32 -17.46
C ALA A 489 -6.05 21.64 -18.81
N GLY A 490 -7.01 20.83 -19.25
CA GLY A 490 -7.80 21.09 -20.45
C GLY A 490 -8.54 22.43 -20.37
N ARG A 491 -9.25 22.67 -19.27
CA ARG A 491 -9.99 23.94 -19.01
C ARG A 491 -9.06 25.16 -18.95
N ALA A 492 -7.93 25.01 -18.26
CA ALA A 492 -6.94 26.09 -18.13
C ALA A 492 -6.32 26.42 -19.50
N ALA A 493 -6.00 25.42 -20.32
CA ALA A 493 -5.50 25.59 -21.68
C ALA A 493 -6.55 26.24 -22.62
N GLU A 494 -7.85 25.90 -22.49
CA GLU A 494 -8.92 26.60 -23.20
C GLU A 494 -8.94 28.10 -22.85
N ALA A 495 -8.97 28.42 -21.58
CA ALA A 495 -9.01 29.79 -21.09
C ALA A 495 -7.74 30.58 -21.47
N ALA A 496 -6.58 29.93 -21.52
CA ALA A 496 -5.32 30.48 -22.02
C ALA A 496 -5.22 30.56 -23.55
N LYS A 497 -6.31 30.21 -24.28
CA LYS A 497 -6.36 30.20 -25.76
C LYS A 497 -5.33 29.28 -26.41
N GLN A 498 -5.09 28.11 -25.83
CA GLN A 498 -4.20 27.07 -26.31
C GLN A 498 -5.00 25.80 -26.74
N PRO A 499 -5.82 25.87 -27.82
CA PRO A 499 -6.81 24.83 -28.12
C PRO A 499 -6.18 23.46 -28.46
N GLN A 500 -4.96 23.42 -29.01
CA GLN A 500 -4.26 22.17 -29.32
C GLN A 500 -3.84 21.46 -28.01
N LYS A 501 -3.38 22.24 -27.01
CA LYS A 501 -3.03 21.72 -25.68
C LYS A 501 -4.27 21.22 -24.94
N ALA A 502 -5.36 21.99 -24.96
CA ALA A 502 -6.64 21.59 -24.40
C ALA A 502 -7.13 20.27 -25.03
N ALA A 503 -7.06 20.15 -26.38
CA ALA A 503 -7.45 18.91 -27.07
C ALA A 503 -6.61 17.71 -26.62
N ALA A 504 -5.30 17.87 -26.42
CA ALA A 504 -4.43 16.80 -25.96
C ALA A 504 -4.84 16.28 -24.57
N TYR A 505 -5.11 17.17 -23.60
CA TYR A 505 -5.57 16.77 -22.25
C TYR A 505 -6.93 16.11 -22.28
N TYR A 506 -7.90 16.62 -23.05
CA TYR A 506 -9.21 16.00 -23.17
C TYR A 506 -9.17 14.65 -23.89
N GLN A 507 -8.30 14.46 -24.88
CA GLN A 507 -8.08 13.15 -25.49
C GLN A 507 -7.52 12.14 -24.48
N GLN A 508 -6.56 12.57 -23.67
CA GLN A 508 -5.98 11.75 -22.62
C GLN A 508 -7.03 11.39 -21.56
N LEU A 509 -7.80 12.38 -21.08
CA LEU A 509 -8.89 12.19 -20.13
C LEU A 509 -9.92 11.18 -20.64
N THR A 510 -10.42 11.37 -21.86
CA THR A 510 -11.42 10.46 -22.44
C THR A 510 -10.90 9.06 -22.70
N LYS A 511 -9.59 8.90 -22.92
CA LYS A 511 -8.93 7.60 -23.10
C LYS A 511 -8.75 6.85 -21.78
N SER A 512 -8.40 7.55 -20.70
CA SER A 512 -8.16 6.97 -19.36
C SER A 512 -9.43 6.75 -18.55
N SER A 513 -10.56 7.35 -18.96
CA SER A 513 -11.83 7.24 -18.26
C SER A 513 -12.65 6.03 -18.71
N ALA A 514 -13.45 5.49 -17.79
CA ALA A 514 -14.38 4.41 -18.07
C ALA A 514 -15.47 4.87 -19.07
N LYS A 515 -15.81 4.02 -20.03
CA LYS A 515 -16.81 4.32 -21.08
C LYS A 515 -18.21 4.61 -20.53
N ASN A 516 -18.53 4.10 -19.35
CA ASN A 516 -19.82 4.26 -18.68
C ASN A 516 -19.78 5.33 -17.58
N SER A 517 -18.71 6.10 -17.46
CA SER A 517 -18.62 7.20 -16.51
C SER A 517 -19.73 8.23 -16.74
N GLN A 518 -20.32 8.72 -15.65
CA GLN A 518 -21.41 9.70 -15.68
C GLN A 518 -20.91 11.12 -15.33
N ARG A 519 -19.60 11.32 -15.23
CA ARG A 519 -19.04 12.65 -14.92
C ARG A 519 -19.28 13.64 -16.06
N SER A 520 -19.84 14.81 -15.71
CA SER A 520 -20.18 15.89 -16.66
C SER A 520 -18.97 16.45 -17.41
N GLU A 521 -17.79 16.37 -16.80
CA GLU A 521 -16.49 16.78 -17.34
C GLU A 521 -16.17 16.06 -18.66
N LEU A 522 -16.54 14.77 -18.78
CA LEU A 522 -16.37 14.01 -20.00
C LEU A 522 -17.28 14.50 -21.14
N ALA A 523 -18.50 14.90 -20.81
CA ALA A 523 -19.41 15.47 -21.81
C ALA A 523 -18.83 16.77 -22.39
N HIS A 524 -18.28 17.65 -21.54
CA HIS A 524 -17.59 18.87 -22.00
C HIS A 524 -16.35 18.53 -22.86
N ALA A 525 -15.49 17.60 -22.39
CA ALA A 525 -14.31 17.18 -23.14
C ALA A 525 -14.68 16.65 -24.56
N HIS A 526 -15.69 15.79 -24.68
CA HIS A 526 -16.17 15.28 -25.97
C HIS A 526 -16.74 16.39 -26.87
N GLN A 527 -17.49 17.34 -26.30
CA GLN A 527 -18.00 18.50 -27.05
C GLN A 527 -16.86 19.33 -27.62
N PHE A 528 -15.85 19.65 -26.82
CA PHE A 528 -14.68 20.41 -27.25
C PHE A 528 -13.94 19.70 -28.38
N LEU A 529 -13.61 18.41 -28.19
CA LEU A 529 -12.92 17.61 -29.20
C LEU A 529 -13.69 17.55 -30.52
N SER A 530 -15.01 17.43 -30.47
CA SER A 530 -15.86 17.45 -31.70
C SER A 530 -15.83 18.78 -32.44
N THR A 531 -15.63 19.90 -31.73
CA THR A 531 -15.52 21.24 -32.29
C THR A 531 -14.17 21.45 -32.97
N VAL A 532 -13.08 21.04 -32.31
CA VAL A 532 -11.72 21.18 -32.87
C VAL A 532 -11.53 20.28 -34.09
N ALA A 533 -12.14 19.10 -34.13
CA ALA A 533 -12.06 18.21 -35.28
C ALA A 533 -12.79 18.74 -36.55
N ARG A 534 -13.65 19.73 -36.41
CA ARG A 534 -14.40 20.37 -37.54
C ARG A 534 -13.70 21.60 -38.11
N ASN A 535 -12.78 22.17 -37.36
CA ASN A 535 -11.98 23.32 -37.74
C ASN A 535 -10.59 22.93 -38.22
#